data_86d2c7ea2c914159ae3b55bbf6038d76
#
_entry.id   86d2c7ea2c914159ae3b55bbf6038d76
#
_cell.length_a   1.000
_cell.length_b   1.000
_cell.length_c   1.000
_cell.angle_alpha   90.00
_cell.angle_beta   90.00
_cell.angle_gamma   90.00
#
_symmetry.space_group_name_H-M   'P 1'
#
loop_
_entity.id
_entity.type
_entity.pdbx_description
1 polymer ?
#
loop_
_entity_poly.entity_id
_entity_poly.type
_entity_poly.pdbx_seq_one_letter_code
_entity_poly.pdbx_strand_id
1 'polypeptide(L)'
;ITQVIVEWTKIAQSTQKKDLKTPAMMYDLEKYYPQLFAAHKKVMRQTAEKILVRFLEKGVNEGIFRAEIDVDVVAMMFLDMQYRLLDLMTDGQMTKEEVHRIGRQRMDIMMRGILTHEGFETLKKHVEK
;
A
#
# COMPACT_ATOMS: atom_id res chain seq x y z
N ILE A 1 -19.73 -1.29 2.61
CA ILE A 1 -18.74 -2.18 3.25
C ILE A 1 -18.05 -3.05 2.20
N THR A 2 -18.81 -3.70 1.37
CA THR A 2 -18.27 -4.58 0.32
C THR A 2 -17.44 -3.84 -0.71
N GLN A 3 -17.79 -2.59 -1.02
CA GLN A 3 -17.13 -1.79 -2.03
C GLN A 3 -15.68 -1.42 -1.64
N VAL A 4 -15.44 -1.08 -0.38
CA VAL A 4 -14.09 -0.75 0.11
C VAL A 4 -13.18 -1.97 -0.01
N ILE A 5 -13.66 -3.16 0.33
CA ILE A 5 -12.90 -4.40 0.23
C ILE A 5 -12.58 -4.74 -1.23
N VAL A 6 -13.55 -4.54 -2.14
CA VAL A 6 -13.34 -4.76 -3.57
C VAL A 6 -12.28 -3.79 -4.12
N GLU A 7 -12.37 -2.52 -3.74
CA GLU A 7 -11.37 -1.51 -4.15
C GLU A 7 -9.98 -1.85 -3.62
N TRP A 8 -9.89 -2.29 -2.36
CA TRP A 8 -8.64 -2.75 -1.76
C TRP A 8 -8.02 -3.90 -2.54
N THR A 9 -8.82 -4.91 -2.87
CA THR A 9 -8.37 -6.07 -3.64
C THR A 9 -7.85 -5.66 -5.01
N LYS A 10 -8.55 -4.73 -5.68
CA LYS A 10 -8.11 -4.21 -6.99
C LYS A 10 -6.79 -3.46 -6.89
N ILE A 11 -6.62 -2.63 -5.88
CA ILE A 11 -5.37 -1.89 -5.65
C ILE A 11 -4.21 -2.87 -5.41
N ALA A 12 -4.41 -3.87 -4.57
CA ALA A 12 -3.40 -4.88 -4.28
C ALA A 12 -3.00 -5.67 -5.54
N GLN A 13 -3.98 -6.06 -6.36
CA GLN A 13 -3.72 -6.77 -7.61
C GLN A 13 -3.01 -5.89 -8.65
N SER A 14 -3.39 -4.63 -8.77
CA SER A 14 -2.76 -3.71 -9.73
C SER A 14 -1.31 -3.43 -9.36
N THR A 15 -1.00 -3.35 -8.07
CA THR A 15 0.37 -3.16 -7.58
C THR A 15 1.24 -4.35 -7.95
N GLN A 16 0.73 -5.58 -7.81
CA GLN A 16 1.46 -6.79 -8.19
C GLN A 16 1.77 -6.85 -9.69
N LYS A 17 0.83 -6.42 -10.53
CA LYS A 17 1.01 -6.44 -11.99
C LYS A 17 1.98 -5.38 -12.50
N LYS A 18 2.08 -4.24 -11.83
CA LYS A 18 2.98 -3.16 -12.22
C LYS A 18 4.44 -3.45 -11.89
N ASP A 19 4.72 -4.36 -10.97
CA ASP A 19 6.08 -4.68 -10.53
C ASP A 19 6.97 -5.30 -11.60
N LEU A 20 6.41 -5.79 -12.71
CA LEU A 20 7.18 -6.46 -13.77
C LEU A 20 7.81 -5.52 -14.80
N LYS A 21 7.29 -4.29 -14.98
CA LYS A 21 7.78 -3.35 -16.02
C LYS A 21 8.44 -2.09 -15.43
N THR A 22 8.18 -1.77 -14.18
CA THR A 22 8.57 -0.51 -13.57
C THR A 22 10.02 -0.41 -13.09
N PRO A 23 10.68 -1.50 -12.59
CA PRO A 23 12.03 -1.37 -12.02
C PRO A 23 13.12 -0.94 -13.02
N ALA A 24 13.11 -1.48 -14.24
CA ALA A 24 14.12 -1.13 -15.24
C ALA A 24 14.00 0.32 -15.69
N MET A 25 12.78 0.78 -15.93
CA MET A 25 12.50 2.16 -16.35
C MET A 25 12.85 3.17 -15.26
N MET A 26 12.52 2.84 -14.01
CA MET A 26 12.82 3.68 -12.85
C MET A 26 14.33 3.74 -12.59
N TYR A 27 15.03 2.63 -12.76
CA TYR A 27 16.48 2.57 -12.65
C TYR A 27 17.15 3.49 -13.67
N ASP A 28 16.73 3.42 -14.93
CA ASP A 28 17.27 4.27 -16.00
C ASP A 28 16.97 5.74 -15.75
N LEU A 29 15.78 6.07 -15.29
CA LEU A 29 15.38 7.44 -14.96
C LEU A 29 16.26 8.00 -13.83
N GLU A 30 16.49 7.22 -12.78
CA GLU A 30 17.34 7.61 -11.65
C GLU A 30 18.78 7.83 -12.09
N LYS A 31 19.30 6.95 -12.95
CA LYS A 31 20.68 7.00 -13.42
C LYS A 31 20.94 8.20 -14.33
N TYR A 32 20.08 8.45 -15.30
CA TYR A 32 20.29 9.46 -16.34
C TYR A 32 19.64 10.81 -16.02
N TYR A 33 18.57 10.83 -15.24
CA TYR A 33 17.81 12.02 -14.91
C TYR A 33 17.44 12.05 -13.42
N PRO A 34 18.44 12.16 -12.52
CA PRO A 34 18.18 12.03 -11.08
C PRO A 34 17.23 13.09 -10.50
N GLN A 35 17.29 14.31 -11.02
CA GLN A 35 16.41 15.39 -10.55
C GLN A 35 14.97 15.18 -10.99
N LEU A 36 14.78 14.72 -12.23
CA LEU A 36 13.47 14.38 -12.76
C LEU A 36 12.88 13.18 -12.04
N PHE A 37 13.72 12.20 -11.74
CA PHE A 37 13.34 11.02 -10.96
C PHE A 37 12.85 11.41 -9.56
N ALA A 38 13.61 12.28 -8.86
CA ALA A 38 13.26 12.75 -7.53
C ALA A 38 11.93 13.52 -7.54
N ALA A 39 11.71 14.39 -8.52
CA ALA A 39 10.47 15.15 -8.68
C ALA A 39 9.28 14.23 -8.96
N HIS A 40 9.46 13.26 -9.87
CA HIS A 40 8.43 12.28 -10.20
C HIS A 40 8.05 11.43 -8.98
N LYS A 41 9.05 10.95 -8.24
CA LYS A 41 8.85 10.14 -7.04
C LYS A 41 8.06 10.91 -5.97
N LYS A 42 8.38 12.19 -5.79
CA LYS A 42 7.66 13.06 -4.86
C LYS A 42 6.19 13.23 -5.24
N VAL A 43 5.91 13.51 -6.51
CA VAL A 43 4.54 13.67 -7.01
C VAL A 43 3.76 12.36 -6.87
N MET A 44 4.36 11.23 -7.23
CA MET A 44 3.72 9.92 -7.10
C MET A 44 3.40 9.58 -5.66
N ARG A 45 4.32 9.89 -4.74
CA ARG A 45 4.10 9.67 -3.31
C ARG A 45 2.95 10.52 -2.78
N GLN A 46 2.90 11.79 -3.14
CA GLN A 46 1.81 12.70 -2.73
C GLN A 46 0.46 12.24 -3.26
N THR A 47 0.42 11.80 -4.52
CA THR A 47 -0.80 11.28 -5.14
C THR A 47 -1.27 9.99 -4.44
N ALA A 48 -0.34 9.06 -4.19
CA ALA A 48 -0.64 7.81 -3.48
C ALA A 48 -1.17 8.07 -2.07
N GLU A 49 -0.57 9.04 -1.37
CA GLU A 49 -1.01 9.42 -0.02
C GLU A 49 -2.45 9.94 -0.03
N LYS A 50 -2.78 10.82 -0.97
CA LYS A 50 -4.15 11.36 -1.11
C LYS A 50 -5.17 10.25 -1.39
N ILE A 51 -4.84 9.33 -2.28
CA ILE A 51 -5.70 8.20 -2.61
C ILE A 51 -5.92 7.32 -1.39
N LEU A 52 -4.85 7.02 -0.66
CA LEU A 52 -4.91 6.17 0.52
C LEU A 52 -5.70 6.83 1.65
N VAL A 53 -5.51 8.13 1.88
CA VAL A 53 -6.28 8.90 2.88
C VAL A 53 -7.78 8.84 2.57
N ARG A 54 -8.16 9.04 1.31
CA ARG A 54 -9.57 8.94 0.90
C ARG A 54 -10.14 7.55 1.12
N PHE A 55 -9.35 6.53 0.80
CA PHE A 55 -9.73 5.14 1.04
C PHE A 55 -9.96 4.86 2.52
N LEU A 56 -9.05 5.33 3.38
CA LEU A 56 -9.16 5.16 4.83
C LEU A 56 -10.37 5.92 5.39
N GLU A 57 -10.58 7.16 4.95
CA GLU A 57 -11.74 7.97 5.36
C GLU A 57 -13.05 7.28 4.99
N LYS A 58 -13.14 6.73 3.79
CA LYS A 58 -14.31 5.99 3.33
C LYS A 58 -14.55 4.75 4.21
N GLY A 59 -13.49 4.02 4.53
CA GLY A 59 -13.59 2.86 5.42
C GLY A 59 -14.03 3.22 6.83
N VAL A 60 -13.57 4.36 7.37
CA VAL A 60 -14.03 4.88 8.65
C VAL A 60 -15.52 5.23 8.60
N ASN A 61 -15.95 5.93 7.55
CA ASN A 61 -17.35 6.32 7.38
C ASN A 61 -18.28 5.12 7.23
N GLU A 62 -17.80 4.05 6.64
CA GLU A 62 -18.57 2.81 6.45
C GLU A 62 -18.48 1.86 7.66
N GLY A 63 -17.73 2.22 8.69
CA GLY A 63 -17.58 1.41 9.90
C GLY A 63 -16.64 0.22 9.76
N ILE A 64 -15.84 0.16 8.69
CA ILE A 64 -14.85 -0.90 8.46
C ILE A 64 -13.59 -0.64 9.27
N PHE A 65 -13.13 0.61 9.27
CA PHE A 65 -11.96 1.04 10.03
C PHE A 65 -12.40 1.77 11.29
N ARG A 66 -11.60 1.65 12.34
CA ARG A 66 -11.89 2.27 13.63
C ARG A 66 -11.96 3.79 13.49
N ALA A 67 -12.96 4.42 14.15
CA ALA A 67 -13.18 5.85 14.06
C ALA A 67 -12.08 6.69 14.69
N GLU A 68 -11.34 6.12 15.63
CA GLU A 68 -10.29 6.82 16.38
C GLU A 68 -8.91 6.81 15.69
N ILE A 69 -8.76 6.18 14.52
CA ILE A 69 -7.49 6.21 13.81
C ILE A 69 -7.25 7.60 13.18
N ASP A 70 -6.00 8.02 13.19
CA ASP A 70 -5.55 9.19 12.44
C ASP A 70 -5.23 8.74 11.00
N VAL A 71 -6.11 9.02 10.06
CA VAL A 71 -5.98 8.51 8.68
C VAL A 71 -4.72 9.01 7.98
N ASP A 72 -4.30 10.24 8.27
CA ASP A 72 -3.08 10.81 7.69
C ASP A 72 -1.85 10.06 8.18
N VAL A 73 -1.78 9.78 9.47
CA VAL A 73 -0.66 9.04 10.08
C VAL A 73 -0.64 7.60 9.58
N VAL A 74 -1.79 6.94 9.52
CA VAL A 74 -1.89 5.55 9.02
C VAL A 74 -1.44 5.47 7.57
N ALA A 75 -1.87 6.43 6.73
CA ALA A 75 -1.46 6.49 5.33
C ALA A 75 0.06 6.66 5.20
N MET A 76 0.63 7.57 5.98
CA MET A 76 2.07 7.80 5.99
C MET A 76 2.85 6.55 6.39
N MET A 77 2.45 5.90 7.47
CA MET A 77 3.10 4.67 7.95
C MET A 77 3.04 3.56 6.90
N PHE A 78 1.89 3.39 6.27
CA PHE A 78 1.71 2.39 5.23
C PHE A 78 2.63 2.63 4.04
N LEU A 79 2.66 3.87 3.54
CA LEU A 79 3.45 4.23 2.36
C LEU A 79 4.95 4.19 2.66
N ASP A 80 5.39 4.65 3.82
CA ASP A 80 6.80 4.60 4.19
C ASP A 80 7.33 3.16 4.19
N MET A 81 6.58 2.24 4.75
CA MET A 81 6.97 0.83 4.75
C MET A 81 6.98 0.26 3.33
N GLN A 82 5.99 0.63 2.52
CA GLN A 82 5.89 0.14 1.14
C GLN A 82 7.09 0.59 0.29
N TYR A 83 7.46 1.87 0.38
CA TYR A 83 8.59 2.41 -0.37
C TYR A 83 9.92 1.82 0.12
N ARG A 84 10.06 1.60 1.43
CA ARG A 84 11.25 0.97 1.98
C ARG A 84 11.43 -0.46 1.45
N LEU A 85 10.36 -1.24 1.39
CA LEU A 85 10.41 -2.60 0.84
C LEU A 85 10.78 -2.60 -0.63
N LEU A 86 10.23 -1.65 -1.41
CA LEU A 86 10.59 -1.51 -2.83
C LEU A 86 12.07 -1.15 -3.01
N ASP A 87 12.59 -0.23 -2.20
CA ASP A 87 14.00 0.16 -2.25
C ASP A 87 14.92 -1.02 -1.92
N LEU A 88 14.60 -1.79 -0.88
CA LEU A 88 15.38 -2.97 -0.49
C LEU A 88 15.37 -4.05 -1.58
N MET A 89 14.26 -4.21 -2.27
CA MET A 89 14.16 -5.15 -3.39
C MET A 89 14.97 -4.66 -4.60
N THR A 90 14.87 -3.38 -4.92
CA THR A 90 15.58 -2.76 -6.05
C THR A 90 17.09 -2.80 -5.83
N ASP A 91 17.56 -2.56 -4.60
CA ASP A 91 18.98 -2.60 -4.25
C ASP A 91 19.54 -4.03 -4.17
N GLY A 92 18.72 -5.04 -4.36
CA GLY A 92 19.15 -6.43 -4.29
C GLY A 92 19.45 -6.93 -2.89
N GLN A 93 19.08 -6.19 -1.85
CA GLN A 93 19.31 -6.56 -0.45
C GLN A 93 18.31 -7.60 0.04
N MET A 94 17.16 -7.72 -0.62
CA MET A 94 16.13 -8.68 -0.29
C MET A 94 15.62 -9.38 -1.55
N THR A 95 15.32 -10.66 -1.43
CA THR A 95 14.68 -11.41 -2.50
C THR A 95 13.21 -11.02 -2.59
N LYS A 96 12.60 -11.28 -3.74
CA LYS A 96 11.17 -11.07 -3.96
C LYS A 96 10.32 -11.83 -2.94
N GLU A 97 10.74 -13.05 -2.60
CA GLU A 97 10.05 -13.90 -1.62
C GLU A 97 10.10 -13.31 -0.21
N GLU A 98 11.27 -12.78 0.19
CA GLU A 98 11.43 -12.11 1.48
C GLU A 98 10.55 -10.87 1.57
N VAL A 99 10.50 -10.06 0.50
CA VAL A 99 9.63 -8.87 0.43
C VAL A 99 8.17 -9.25 0.55
N HIS A 100 7.73 -10.32 -0.13
CA HIS A 100 6.36 -10.81 -0.03
C HIS A 100 6.03 -11.30 1.38
N ARG A 101 6.96 -12.00 2.04
CA ARG A 101 6.76 -12.47 3.42
C ARG A 101 6.57 -11.29 4.38
N ILE A 102 7.44 -10.30 4.28
CA ILE A 102 7.37 -9.09 5.13
C ILE A 102 6.09 -8.31 4.82
N GLY A 103 5.75 -8.16 3.54
CA GLY A 103 4.55 -7.45 3.12
C GLY A 103 3.26 -8.08 3.66
N ARG A 104 3.17 -9.42 3.64
CA ARG A 104 2.01 -10.12 4.19
C ARG A 104 1.90 -9.93 5.69
N GLN A 105 3.02 -10.02 6.41
CA GLN A 105 3.04 -9.83 7.86
C GLN A 105 2.66 -8.40 8.23
N ARG A 106 3.23 -7.43 7.53
CA ARG A 106 2.89 -6.01 7.72
C ARG A 106 1.40 -5.77 7.49
N MET A 107 0.86 -6.29 6.39
CA MET A 107 -0.55 -6.13 6.05
C MET A 107 -1.46 -6.74 7.13
N ASP A 108 -1.14 -7.93 7.60
CA ASP A 108 -1.89 -8.59 8.66
C ASP A 108 -1.92 -7.76 9.94
N ILE A 109 -0.74 -7.28 10.37
CA ILE A 109 -0.63 -6.46 11.60
C ILE A 109 -1.39 -5.14 11.44
N MET A 110 -1.19 -4.44 10.33
CA MET A 110 -1.84 -3.14 10.11
C MET A 110 -3.35 -3.28 9.99
N MET A 111 -3.84 -4.26 9.26
CA MET A 111 -5.28 -4.46 9.10
C MET A 111 -5.93 -4.83 10.42
N ARG A 112 -5.33 -5.70 11.21
CA ARG A 112 -5.85 -6.02 12.56
C ARG A 112 -5.85 -4.80 13.47
N GLY A 113 -4.89 -3.88 13.28
CA GLY A 113 -4.80 -2.66 14.07
C GLY A 113 -5.83 -1.61 13.73
N ILE A 114 -6.30 -1.54 12.48
CA ILE A 114 -7.22 -0.49 12.03
C ILE A 114 -8.66 -0.97 11.78
N LEU A 115 -8.89 -2.27 11.60
CA LEU A 115 -10.22 -2.81 11.34
C LEU A 115 -11.09 -2.79 12.61
N THR A 116 -12.37 -2.51 12.41
CA THR A 116 -13.37 -2.79 13.42
C THR A 116 -13.64 -4.30 13.44
N HIS A 117 -14.34 -4.77 14.47
CA HIS A 117 -14.77 -6.19 14.51
C HIS A 117 -15.61 -6.54 13.28
N GLU A 118 -16.57 -5.68 12.91
CA GLU A 118 -17.42 -5.87 11.73
C GLU A 118 -16.58 -5.86 10.44
N GLY A 119 -15.64 -4.94 10.33
CA GLY A 119 -14.72 -4.86 9.18
C GLY A 119 -13.87 -6.10 9.05
N PHE A 120 -13.34 -6.62 10.16
CA PHE A 120 -12.56 -7.85 10.19
C PHE A 120 -13.37 -9.06 9.71
N GLU A 121 -14.59 -9.22 10.22
CA GLU A 121 -15.47 -10.31 9.81
C GLU A 121 -15.85 -10.22 8.34
N THR A 122 -16.12 -9.02 7.85
CA THR A 122 -16.43 -8.79 6.43
C THR A 122 -15.26 -9.14 5.53
N LEU A 123 -14.05 -8.71 5.89
CA LEU A 123 -12.83 -9.02 5.15
C LEU A 123 -12.56 -10.52 5.13
N LYS A 124 -12.71 -11.18 6.27
CA LYS A 124 -12.50 -12.62 6.40
C LYS A 124 -13.43 -13.40 5.46
N LYS A 125 -14.71 -13.04 5.42
CA LYS A 125 -15.69 -13.66 4.52
C LYS A 125 -15.33 -13.47 3.06
N HIS A 126 -14.81 -12.29 2.70
CA HIS A 126 -14.43 -11.97 1.32
C HIS A 126 -13.20 -12.75 0.87
N VAL A 127 -12.21 -12.91 1.75
CA VAL A 127 -10.96 -13.64 1.45
C VAL A 127 -11.19 -15.15 1.38
N GLU A 128 -12.12 -15.69 2.17
CA GLU A 128 -12.46 -17.13 2.17
C GLU A 128 -13.23 -17.58 0.92
N LYS A 129 -13.70 -16.64 0.11
CA LYS A 129 -14.33 -16.92 -1.18
C LYS A 129 -13.28 -16.89 -2.29
#